data_50382ea57d38df0373fbe3749268469e
#
_entry.id   50382ea57d38df0373fbe3749268469e
#
_cell.length_a   1.000
_cell.length_b   1.000
_cell.length_c   1.000
_cell.angle_alpha   90.00
_cell.angle_beta   90.00
_cell.angle_gamma   90.00
#
_symmetry.space_group_name_H-M   'P 1'
#
loop_
_entity.id
_entity.type
_entity.pdbx_description
1 polymer ?
#
loop_
_entity_poly.entity_id
_entity_poly.type
_entity_poly.pdbx_seq_one_letter_code
_entity_poly.pdbx_strand_id
1 'polypeptide(L)'
;MRKLFVILSVVTLTLTSCGTKKKIADLELKNKECQDLLNSTTVKLNLCLTEKEALSQQNDFLKKNTSDLINNMGNMTTLTKQGASNIEKALESMKEKDLKISRLQDALTKKDSVTLALVTSIKSSVGVSDPDIEVNVEKGVVFISIADKLLFKSGSYVVTDRAKEVLAKVAKIINDKPTFECMVEGHTDNVPFTGNAVLLDNWDLSVKRATAITRVLTRELSVNPKQIIAAGRGEYIPLVENNTVDNRSKNRRTRIVILPKIDEFYEMIEKEMKNLSKN
;
A
#
# COMPACT_ATOMS: atom_id res chain seq x y z
N MET A 1 53.83 35.30 19.13
CA MET A 1 52.39 35.75 19.08
C MET A 1 51.71 35.43 17.74
N ARG A 2 52.31 35.71 16.60
CA ARG A 2 51.65 35.43 15.26
C ARG A 2 51.30 33.94 14.99
N LYS A 3 52.14 32.99 15.43
CA LYS A 3 51.90 31.55 15.23
C LYS A 3 50.75 31.01 16.13
N LEU A 4 50.55 31.60 17.29
CA LEU A 4 49.48 31.21 18.21
C LEU A 4 48.10 31.66 17.69
N PHE A 5 48.02 32.83 17.04
CA PHE A 5 46.78 33.34 16.41
C PHE A 5 46.36 32.51 15.21
N VAL A 6 47.31 31.99 14.42
CA VAL A 6 46.99 31.14 13.26
C VAL A 6 46.47 29.79 13.73
N ILE A 7 47.05 29.20 14.78
CA ILE A 7 46.59 27.91 15.35
C ILE A 7 45.17 28.09 15.96
N LEU A 8 44.93 29.19 16.68
CA LEU A 8 43.62 29.46 17.26
C LEU A 8 42.55 29.70 16.18
N SER A 9 42.88 30.36 15.07
CA SER A 9 42.00 30.58 13.92
C SER A 9 41.69 29.28 13.18
N VAL A 10 42.62 28.37 13.03
CA VAL A 10 42.41 27.06 12.41
C VAL A 10 41.55 26.15 13.29
N VAL A 11 41.73 26.18 14.62
CA VAL A 11 40.91 25.41 15.56
C VAL A 11 39.47 25.92 15.62
N THR A 12 39.23 27.24 15.52
CA THR A 12 37.85 27.79 15.46
C THR A 12 37.15 27.44 14.14
N LEU A 13 37.88 27.39 13.02
CA LEU A 13 37.29 26.96 11.72
C LEU A 13 36.92 25.47 11.72
N THR A 14 37.65 24.63 12.42
CA THR A 14 37.33 23.17 12.48
C THR A 14 36.18 22.87 13.41
N LEU A 15 35.96 23.65 14.46
CA LEU A 15 34.84 23.47 15.40
C LEU A 15 33.49 23.89 14.80
N THR A 16 33.47 24.87 13.89
CA THR A 16 32.21 25.25 13.18
C THR A 16 31.84 24.30 12.05
N SER A 17 32.80 23.52 11.53
CA SER A 17 32.57 22.60 10.43
C SER A 17 31.77 21.35 10.82
N CYS A 18 31.81 20.92 12.09
CA CYS A 18 31.13 19.70 12.51
C CYS A 18 29.62 19.92 12.73
N GLY A 19 29.20 21.12 13.19
CA GLY A 19 27.79 21.47 13.38
C GLY A 19 27.07 21.79 12.07
N THR A 20 27.80 22.34 11.10
CA THR A 20 27.25 22.65 9.77
C THR A 20 27.04 21.38 8.93
N LYS A 21 27.94 20.40 8.99
CA LYS A 21 27.76 19.12 8.27
C LYS A 21 26.51 18.37 8.75
N LYS A 22 26.26 18.36 10.06
CA LYS A 22 25.06 17.70 10.61
C LYS A 22 23.76 18.43 10.21
N LYS A 23 23.78 19.76 10.20
CA LYS A 23 22.65 20.57 9.73
C LYS A 23 22.44 20.45 8.22
N ILE A 24 23.50 20.33 7.44
CA ILE A 24 23.41 20.15 5.99
C ILE A 24 22.79 18.76 5.70
N ALA A 25 23.25 17.71 6.35
CA ALA A 25 22.68 16.37 6.17
C ALA A 25 21.20 16.28 6.59
N ASP A 26 20.80 16.96 7.68
CA ASP A 26 19.39 17.04 8.10
C ASP A 26 18.54 17.83 7.10
N LEU A 27 19.08 18.92 6.55
CA LEU A 27 18.44 19.71 5.51
C LEU A 27 18.36 18.97 4.18
N GLU A 28 19.38 18.20 3.81
CA GLU A 28 19.37 17.36 2.61
C GLU A 28 18.32 16.23 2.74
N LEU A 29 18.21 15.61 3.92
CA LEU A 29 17.17 14.60 4.19
C LEU A 29 15.77 15.22 4.08
N LYS A 30 15.52 16.34 4.74
CA LYS A 30 14.24 17.05 4.67
C LYS A 30 13.91 17.54 3.25
N ASN A 31 14.93 17.97 2.51
CA ASN A 31 14.75 18.38 1.12
C ASN A 31 14.39 17.18 0.23
N LYS A 32 15.01 16.02 0.47
CA LYS A 32 14.67 14.78 -0.23
C LYS A 32 13.23 14.33 0.09
N GLU A 33 12.85 14.32 1.38
CA GLU A 33 11.47 14.00 1.79
C GLU A 33 10.46 14.96 1.17
N CYS A 34 10.79 16.27 1.13
CA CYS A 34 9.95 17.27 0.49
C CYS A 34 9.86 17.06 -1.03
N GLN A 35 10.96 16.70 -1.68
CA GLN A 35 10.96 16.37 -3.12
C GLN A 35 10.16 15.11 -3.42
N ASP A 36 10.28 14.06 -2.62
CA ASP A 36 9.52 12.81 -2.78
C ASP A 36 8.01 13.07 -2.57
N LEU A 37 7.67 13.90 -1.57
CA LEU A 37 6.29 14.32 -1.35
C LEU A 37 5.77 15.17 -2.51
N LEU A 38 6.56 16.13 -3.00
CA LEU A 38 6.22 16.96 -4.15
C LEU A 38 6.01 16.11 -5.40
N ASN A 39 6.91 15.17 -5.68
CA ASN A 39 6.79 14.26 -6.82
C ASN A 39 5.54 13.39 -6.72
N SER A 40 5.28 12.81 -5.54
CA SER A 40 4.08 12.00 -5.34
C SER A 40 2.79 12.80 -5.49
N THR A 41 2.79 14.05 -4.99
CA THR A 41 1.65 14.96 -5.11
C THR A 41 1.46 15.42 -6.54
N THR A 42 2.56 15.68 -7.26
CA THR A 42 2.52 16.06 -8.68
C THR A 42 1.99 14.92 -9.55
N VAL A 43 2.38 13.66 -9.26
CA VAL A 43 1.84 12.49 -9.96
C VAL A 43 0.33 12.35 -9.70
N LYS A 44 -0.10 12.49 -8.45
CA LYS A 44 -1.52 12.45 -8.10
C LYS A 44 -2.31 13.60 -8.73
N LEU A 45 -1.73 14.81 -8.75
CA LEU A 45 -2.34 15.97 -9.39
C LEU A 45 -2.49 15.75 -10.91
N ASN A 46 -1.42 15.24 -11.55
CA ASN A 46 -1.46 14.95 -12.99
C ASN A 46 -2.47 13.84 -13.32
N LEU A 47 -2.58 12.81 -12.46
CA LEU A 47 -3.60 11.77 -12.61
C LEU A 47 -5.02 12.37 -12.50
N CYS A 48 -5.24 13.19 -11.48
CA CYS A 48 -6.51 13.87 -11.27
C CYS A 48 -6.84 14.87 -12.40
N LEU A 49 -5.81 15.55 -12.93
CA LEU A 49 -5.98 16.45 -14.10
C LEU A 49 -6.34 15.68 -15.37
N THR A 50 -5.69 14.54 -15.63
CA THR A 50 -6.02 13.67 -16.78
C THR A 50 -7.42 13.07 -16.66
N GLU A 51 -7.84 12.65 -15.48
CA GLU A 51 -9.21 12.20 -15.23
C GLU A 51 -10.22 13.32 -15.43
N LYS A 52 -9.92 14.53 -14.94
CA LYS A 52 -10.76 15.70 -15.14
C LYS A 52 -10.87 16.09 -16.62
N GLU A 53 -9.77 16.04 -17.35
CA GLU A 53 -9.76 16.33 -18.79
C GLU A 53 -10.56 15.27 -19.59
N ALA A 54 -10.41 13.98 -19.26
CA ALA A 54 -11.16 12.91 -19.89
C ALA A 54 -12.68 13.05 -19.63
N LEU A 55 -13.05 13.36 -18.38
CA LEU A 55 -14.45 13.64 -18.00
C LEU A 55 -15.00 14.91 -18.67
N SER A 56 -14.15 15.95 -18.83
CA SER A 56 -14.53 17.17 -19.54
C SER A 56 -14.78 16.91 -21.03
N GLN A 57 -13.88 16.16 -21.68
CA GLN A 57 -14.04 15.76 -23.07
C GLN A 57 -15.31 14.90 -23.28
N GLN A 58 -15.57 13.98 -22.35
CA GLN A 58 -16.80 13.17 -22.38
C GLN A 58 -18.05 14.04 -22.17
N ASN A 59 -17.98 15.04 -21.30
CA ASN A 59 -19.06 15.98 -21.05
C ASN A 59 -19.32 16.89 -22.27
N ASP A 60 -18.25 17.36 -22.92
CA ASP A 60 -18.36 18.19 -24.12
C ASP A 60 -18.84 17.38 -25.33
N PHE A 61 -18.42 16.10 -25.44
CA PHE A 61 -18.94 15.17 -26.43
C PHE A 61 -20.43 14.90 -26.25
N LEU A 62 -20.88 14.68 -25.00
CA LEU A 62 -22.28 14.49 -24.68
C LEU A 62 -23.13 15.74 -24.93
N LYS A 63 -22.58 16.93 -24.59
CA LYS A 63 -23.23 18.22 -24.88
C LYS A 63 -23.38 18.46 -26.38
N LYS A 64 -22.32 18.17 -27.15
CA LYS A 64 -22.34 18.29 -28.60
C LYS A 64 -23.36 17.35 -29.21
N ASN A 65 -23.40 16.07 -28.81
CA ASN A 65 -24.38 15.11 -29.28
C ASN A 65 -25.83 15.55 -28.93
N THR A 66 -26.04 16.08 -27.74
CA THR A 66 -27.34 16.59 -27.32
C THR A 66 -27.75 17.82 -28.14
N SER A 67 -26.77 18.73 -28.40
CA SER A 67 -27.01 19.91 -29.25
C SER A 67 -27.33 19.52 -30.69
N ASP A 68 -26.62 18.57 -31.26
CA ASP A 68 -26.86 18.05 -32.60
C ASP A 68 -28.22 17.34 -32.71
N LEU A 69 -28.59 16.59 -31.65
CA LEU A 69 -29.94 15.98 -31.58
C LEU A 69 -31.03 17.06 -31.47
N ILE A 70 -30.81 18.12 -30.68
CA ILE A 70 -31.77 19.22 -30.55
C ILE A 70 -31.87 20.02 -31.86
N ASN A 71 -30.76 20.26 -32.54
CA ASN A 71 -30.72 20.98 -33.81
C ASN A 71 -31.40 20.14 -34.93
N ASN A 72 -31.18 18.82 -34.95
CA ASN A 72 -31.88 17.92 -35.87
C ASN A 72 -33.39 17.85 -35.57
N MET A 73 -33.79 17.93 -34.29
CA MET A 73 -35.20 18.06 -33.91
C MET A 73 -35.83 19.38 -34.36
N GLY A 74 -35.06 20.50 -34.31
CA GLY A 74 -35.54 21.82 -34.79
C GLY A 74 -35.74 21.89 -36.29
N ASN A 75 -35.00 21.10 -37.07
CA ASN A 75 -35.11 21.08 -38.52
C ASN A 75 -36.10 20.03 -39.05
N MET A 76 -36.59 19.15 -38.20
CA MET A 76 -37.54 18.11 -38.60
C MET A 76 -38.91 18.33 -37.95
N THR A 77 -39.76 19.13 -38.60
CA THR A 77 -41.20 19.25 -38.30
C THR A 77 -41.93 17.90 -38.49
N THR A 78 -41.21 16.86 -38.83
CA THR A 78 -41.69 15.46 -38.98
C THR A 78 -40.80 14.48 -38.24
N LEU A 79 -40.50 14.74 -36.95
CA LEU A 79 -39.88 13.72 -36.12
C LEU A 79 -40.92 12.67 -35.78
N THR A 80 -40.81 11.57 -36.53
CA THR A 80 -41.56 10.34 -36.30
C THR A 80 -41.38 9.87 -34.84
N LYS A 81 -42.40 9.21 -34.28
CA LYS A 81 -42.39 8.53 -32.96
C LYS A 81 -41.04 7.83 -32.65
N GLN A 82 -40.25 7.51 -33.68
CA GLN A 82 -38.97 6.81 -33.61
C GLN A 82 -37.86 7.67 -33.07
N GLY A 83 -37.85 8.99 -33.32
CA GLY A 83 -36.86 9.93 -32.77
C GLY A 83 -37.08 10.16 -31.27
N ALA A 84 -38.35 10.31 -30.86
CA ALA A 84 -38.68 10.44 -29.44
C ALA A 84 -38.32 9.17 -28.66
N SER A 85 -38.61 7.97 -29.22
CA SER A 85 -38.23 6.70 -28.60
C SER A 85 -36.71 6.51 -28.48
N ASN A 86 -35.92 7.01 -29.43
CA ASN A 86 -34.47 6.95 -29.37
C ASN A 86 -33.87 7.88 -28.29
N ILE A 87 -34.50 9.05 -28.13
CA ILE A 87 -34.11 9.99 -27.06
C ILE A 87 -34.47 9.41 -25.68
N GLU A 88 -35.66 8.81 -25.56
CA GLU A 88 -36.09 8.16 -24.32
C GLU A 88 -35.16 7.00 -23.94
N LYS A 89 -34.78 6.15 -24.90
CA LYS A 89 -33.77 5.09 -24.70
C LYS A 89 -32.38 5.63 -24.35
N ALA A 90 -31.96 6.76 -24.96
CA ALA A 90 -30.67 7.39 -24.63
C ALA A 90 -30.68 7.96 -23.22
N LEU A 91 -31.77 8.61 -22.80
CA LEU A 91 -31.95 9.12 -21.44
C LEU A 91 -31.99 8.00 -20.38
N GLU A 92 -32.69 6.90 -20.73
CA GLU A 92 -32.72 5.72 -19.85
C GLU A 92 -31.33 5.08 -19.70
N SER A 93 -30.61 4.93 -20.81
CA SER A 93 -29.20 4.48 -20.81
C SER A 93 -28.26 5.42 -20.02
N MET A 94 -28.49 6.75 -20.06
CA MET A 94 -27.73 7.71 -19.26
C MET A 94 -28.04 7.55 -17.77
N LYS A 95 -29.31 7.42 -17.39
CA LYS A 95 -29.69 7.16 -15.98
C LYS A 95 -29.10 5.86 -15.45
N GLU A 96 -29.07 4.82 -16.26
CA GLU A 96 -28.41 3.56 -15.88
C GLU A 96 -26.90 3.73 -15.65
N LYS A 97 -26.23 4.47 -16.53
CA LYS A 97 -24.80 4.76 -16.40
C LYS A 97 -24.48 5.61 -15.18
N ASP A 98 -25.28 6.63 -14.91
CA ASP A 98 -25.11 7.48 -13.71
C ASP A 98 -25.33 6.69 -12.43
N LEU A 99 -26.34 5.82 -12.39
CA LEU A 99 -26.57 4.93 -11.26
C LEU A 99 -25.38 3.95 -11.06
N LYS A 100 -24.82 3.44 -12.15
CA LYS A 100 -23.65 2.56 -12.13
C LYS A 100 -22.41 3.28 -11.62
N ILE A 101 -22.18 4.50 -12.06
CA ILE A 101 -21.06 5.36 -11.59
C ILE A 101 -21.21 5.64 -10.09
N SER A 102 -22.40 6.05 -9.64
CA SER A 102 -22.66 6.32 -8.22
C SER A 102 -22.39 5.09 -7.34
N ARG A 103 -22.87 3.92 -7.75
CA ARG A 103 -22.62 2.67 -7.00
C ARG A 103 -21.16 2.25 -6.97
N LEU A 104 -20.41 2.47 -8.06
CA LEU A 104 -18.97 2.22 -8.09
C LEU A 104 -18.21 3.19 -7.17
N GLN A 105 -18.63 4.46 -7.12
CA GLN A 105 -18.08 5.45 -6.20
C GLN A 105 -18.36 5.08 -4.74
N ASP A 106 -19.58 4.65 -4.42
CA ASP A 106 -19.94 4.19 -3.08
C ASP A 106 -19.11 2.96 -2.65
N ALA A 107 -18.89 2.02 -3.56
CA ALA A 107 -18.08 0.84 -3.31
C ALA A 107 -16.59 1.19 -3.05
N LEU A 108 -16.04 2.15 -3.83
CA LEU A 108 -14.68 2.67 -3.64
C LEU A 108 -14.54 3.38 -2.30
N THR A 109 -15.46 4.27 -1.97
CA THR A 109 -15.47 5.01 -0.71
C THR A 109 -15.57 4.06 0.49
N LYS A 110 -16.41 3.03 0.38
CA LYS A 110 -16.53 2.00 1.41
C LYS A 110 -15.24 1.21 1.58
N LYS A 111 -14.57 0.83 0.48
CA LYS A 111 -13.27 0.17 0.50
C LYS A 111 -12.20 1.02 1.18
N ASP A 112 -12.12 2.31 0.83
CA ASP A 112 -11.15 3.24 1.40
C ASP A 112 -11.40 3.48 2.89
N SER A 113 -12.66 3.61 3.30
CA SER A 113 -13.05 3.75 4.71
C SER A 113 -12.69 2.50 5.54
N VAL A 114 -12.90 1.30 5.00
CA VAL A 114 -12.52 0.05 5.68
C VAL A 114 -11.00 -0.05 5.80
N THR A 115 -10.26 0.32 4.77
CA THR A 115 -8.79 0.33 4.80
C THR A 115 -8.26 1.32 5.83
N LEU A 116 -8.81 2.54 5.89
CA LEU A 116 -8.41 3.56 6.86
C LEU A 116 -8.73 3.13 8.30
N ALA A 117 -9.90 2.56 8.55
CA ALA A 117 -10.28 2.03 9.86
C ALA A 117 -9.35 0.89 10.29
N LEU A 118 -8.96 0.01 9.37
CA LEU A 118 -8.01 -1.07 9.61
C LEU A 118 -6.63 -0.51 10.00
N VAL A 119 -6.11 0.45 9.25
CA VAL A 119 -4.81 1.11 9.53
C VAL A 119 -4.81 1.77 10.91
N THR A 120 -5.89 2.50 11.22
CA THR A 120 -6.03 3.17 12.52
C THR A 120 -6.08 2.15 13.65
N SER A 121 -6.81 1.06 13.49
CA SER A 121 -6.87 -0.04 14.44
C SER A 121 -5.51 -0.72 14.65
N ILE A 122 -4.76 -0.95 13.56
CA ILE A 122 -3.41 -1.53 13.62
C ILE A 122 -2.46 -0.59 14.34
N LYS A 123 -2.40 0.67 13.93
CA LYS A 123 -1.53 1.68 14.56
C LYS A 123 -1.81 1.84 16.05
N SER A 124 -3.07 1.88 16.45
CA SER A 124 -3.45 1.98 17.87
C SER A 124 -3.11 0.72 18.67
N SER A 125 -3.21 -0.46 18.06
CA SER A 125 -2.98 -1.75 18.74
C SER A 125 -1.51 -2.12 18.86
N VAL A 126 -0.72 -1.86 17.81
CA VAL A 126 0.72 -2.20 17.77
C VAL A 126 1.55 -1.19 18.58
N GLY A 127 1.05 0.03 18.77
CA GLY A 127 1.77 1.13 19.43
C GLY A 127 2.69 1.83 18.42
N VAL A 128 2.48 3.13 18.25
CA VAL A 128 3.15 4.00 17.24
C VAL A 128 4.66 4.16 17.51
N SER A 129 5.21 3.58 18.57
CA SER A 129 6.54 3.93 19.10
C SER A 129 7.60 2.84 18.99
N ASP A 130 7.32 1.69 18.38
CA ASP A 130 8.37 0.67 18.20
C ASP A 130 9.09 0.91 16.87
N PRO A 131 10.39 1.31 16.89
CA PRO A 131 11.16 1.59 15.68
C PRO A 131 11.38 0.37 14.79
N ASP A 132 11.11 -0.82 15.30
CA ASP A 132 11.28 -2.10 14.61
C ASP A 132 9.98 -2.59 13.93
N ILE A 133 8.88 -1.81 14.03
CA ILE A 133 7.58 -2.13 13.43
C ILE A 133 7.10 -0.94 12.61
N GLU A 134 6.91 -1.16 11.33
CA GLU A 134 6.41 -0.15 10.39
C GLU A 134 5.08 -0.60 9.79
N VAL A 135 4.09 0.29 9.78
CA VAL A 135 2.78 0.04 9.18
C VAL A 135 2.56 1.00 8.01
N ASN A 136 2.51 0.44 6.82
CA ASN A 136 2.31 1.15 5.56
C ASN A 136 1.05 0.68 4.84
N VAL A 137 0.48 1.58 4.02
CA VAL A 137 -0.65 1.27 3.12
C VAL A 137 -0.26 1.60 1.70
N GLU A 138 -0.32 0.61 0.85
CA GLU A 138 -0.06 0.77 -0.57
C GLU A 138 -1.21 0.15 -1.36
N LYS A 139 -1.86 0.94 -2.21
CA LYS A 139 -2.95 0.48 -3.10
C LYS A 139 -4.10 -0.27 -2.37
N GLY A 140 -4.42 0.15 -1.15
CA GLY A 140 -5.48 -0.46 -0.35
C GLY A 140 -5.09 -1.77 0.34
N VAL A 141 -3.81 -2.15 0.30
CA VAL A 141 -3.23 -3.27 1.03
C VAL A 141 -2.46 -2.73 2.23
N VAL A 142 -2.64 -3.34 3.38
CA VAL A 142 -1.93 -2.96 4.60
C VAL A 142 -0.72 -3.86 4.80
N PHE A 143 0.43 -3.23 4.98
CA PHE A 143 1.70 -3.89 5.22
C PHE A 143 2.18 -3.58 6.64
N ILE A 144 2.42 -4.61 7.42
CA ILE A 144 3.07 -4.52 8.73
C ILE A 144 4.47 -5.13 8.56
N SER A 145 5.49 -4.29 8.54
CA SER A 145 6.88 -4.73 8.43
C SER A 145 7.48 -4.82 9.83
N ILE A 146 8.05 -5.96 10.17
CA ILE A 146 8.66 -6.24 11.46
C ILE A 146 10.12 -6.60 11.21
N ALA A 147 11.03 -5.88 11.86
CA ALA A 147 12.46 -6.13 11.74
C ALA A 147 12.82 -7.54 12.25
N ASP A 148 13.67 -8.22 11.50
CA ASP A 148 14.08 -9.60 11.76
C ASP A 148 14.72 -9.80 13.15
N LYS A 149 15.49 -8.83 13.61
CA LYS A 149 16.13 -8.84 14.94
C LYS A 149 15.15 -8.92 16.11
N LEU A 150 13.90 -8.45 15.90
CA LEU A 150 12.83 -8.57 16.88
C LEU A 150 12.25 -9.99 16.88
N LEU A 151 12.13 -10.59 15.70
CA LEU A 151 11.43 -11.85 15.49
C LEU A 151 12.30 -13.07 15.76
N PHE A 152 13.58 -13.01 15.38
CA PHE A 152 14.48 -14.17 15.38
C PHE A 152 15.85 -13.82 15.90
N LYS A 153 16.57 -14.81 16.40
CA LYS A 153 18.03 -14.73 16.57
C LYS A 153 18.71 -14.82 15.21
N SER A 154 19.92 -14.25 15.08
CA SER A 154 20.69 -14.26 13.84
C SER A 154 20.82 -15.68 13.27
N GLY A 155 20.54 -15.85 11.97
CA GLY A 155 20.59 -17.15 11.30
C GLY A 155 19.52 -18.17 11.75
N SER A 156 18.61 -17.79 12.66
CA SER A 156 17.58 -18.67 13.22
C SER A 156 16.21 -18.37 12.59
N TYR A 157 15.31 -19.33 12.72
CA TYR A 157 13.88 -19.24 12.43
C TYR A 157 13.00 -19.51 13.67
N VAL A 158 13.63 -19.59 14.87
CA VAL A 158 12.90 -19.74 16.13
C VAL A 158 12.38 -18.38 16.59
N VAL A 159 11.09 -18.28 16.74
CA VAL A 159 10.40 -17.03 17.13
C VAL A 159 10.70 -16.71 18.60
N THR A 160 11.07 -15.46 18.88
CA THR A 160 11.36 -14.98 20.24
C THR A 160 10.08 -14.71 21.03
N ASP A 161 10.16 -14.71 22.36
CA ASP A 161 9.01 -14.39 23.19
C ASP A 161 8.52 -12.94 23.00
N ARG A 162 9.43 -11.99 22.80
CA ARG A 162 9.11 -10.61 22.47
C ARG A 162 8.35 -10.51 21.12
N ALA A 163 8.73 -11.34 20.16
CA ALA A 163 8.01 -11.43 18.91
C ALA A 163 6.58 -11.93 19.10
N LYS A 164 6.35 -12.88 20.02
CA LYS A 164 5.01 -13.39 20.31
C LYS A 164 4.08 -12.31 20.89
N GLU A 165 4.60 -11.38 21.67
CA GLU A 165 3.81 -10.24 22.18
C GLU A 165 3.33 -9.33 21.04
N VAL A 166 4.21 -9.04 20.07
CA VAL A 166 3.85 -8.26 18.88
C VAL A 166 2.86 -9.02 18.00
N LEU A 167 3.15 -10.30 17.76
CA LEU A 167 2.28 -11.15 16.96
C LEU A 167 0.89 -11.34 17.58
N ALA A 168 0.77 -11.33 18.91
CA ALA A 168 -0.51 -11.38 19.61
C ALA A 168 -1.38 -10.16 19.29
N LYS A 169 -0.78 -8.96 19.20
CA LYS A 169 -1.50 -7.74 18.81
C LYS A 169 -1.99 -7.82 17.37
N VAL A 170 -1.14 -8.32 16.45
CA VAL A 170 -1.49 -8.52 15.05
C VAL A 170 -2.58 -9.60 14.90
N ALA A 171 -2.46 -10.72 15.62
CA ALA A 171 -3.44 -11.80 15.62
C ALA A 171 -4.83 -11.32 16.06
N LYS A 172 -4.91 -10.46 17.08
CA LYS A 172 -6.16 -9.85 17.50
C LYS A 172 -6.84 -9.12 16.34
N ILE A 173 -6.09 -8.32 15.60
CA ILE A 173 -6.62 -7.56 14.45
C ILE A 173 -7.11 -8.49 13.34
N ILE A 174 -6.33 -9.55 13.04
CA ILE A 174 -6.71 -10.54 12.01
C ILE A 174 -7.99 -11.26 12.43
N ASN A 175 -8.09 -11.68 13.69
CA ASN A 175 -9.26 -12.38 14.23
C ASN A 175 -10.52 -11.50 14.24
N ASP A 176 -10.37 -10.19 14.47
CA ASP A 176 -11.47 -9.21 14.43
C ASP A 176 -11.99 -8.98 12.99
N LYS A 177 -11.27 -9.45 11.97
CA LYS A 177 -11.59 -9.24 10.56
C LYS A 177 -11.55 -10.56 9.76
N PRO A 178 -12.54 -11.45 9.94
CA PRO A 178 -12.56 -12.78 9.32
C PRO A 178 -12.67 -12.76 7.78
N THR A 179 -13.03 -11.61 7.20
CA THR A 179 -13.14 -11.40 5.76
C THR A 179 -11.84 -11.02 5.08
N PHE A 180 -10.73 -10.86 5.84
CA PHE A 180 -9.42 -10.55 5.27
C PHE A 180 -8.56 -11.80 5.17
N GLU A 181 -7.71 -11.83 4.15
CA GLU A 181 -6.61 -12.78 4.07
C GLU A 181 -5.32 -12.13 4.57
N CYS A 182 -4.47 -12.93 5.16
CA CYS A 182 -3.20 -12.49 5.69
C CYS A 182 -2.07 -13.30 5.05
N MET A 183 -1.08 -12.63 4.49
CA MET A 183 0.11 -13.29 3.97
C MET A 183 1.32 -12.87 4.80
N VAL A 184 2.05 -13.84 5.32
CA VAL A 184 3.32 -13.64 6.01
C VAL A 184 4.45 -13.82 5.01
N GLU A 185 5.14 -12.74 4.68
CA GLU A 185 6.27 -12.75 3.75
C GLU A 185 7.59 -12.62 4.51
N GLY A 186 8.50 -13.59 4.35
CA GLY A 186 9.87 -13.52 4.83
C GLY A 186 10.80 -12.90 3.79
N HIS A 187 11.68 -12.00 4.21
CA HIS A 187 12.71 -11.38 3.38
C HIS A 187 14.08 -11.51 4.04
N THR A 188 15.12 -11.72 3.24
CA THR A 188 16.51 -11.73 3.67
C THR A 188 17.28 -10.54 3.06
N ASP A 189 18.50 -10.35 3.49
CA ASP A 189 19.47 -9.55 2.74
C ASP A 189 20.17 -10.41 1.67
N ASN A 190 21.12 -9.82 0.96
CA ASN A 190 21.88 -10.47 -0.10
C ASN A 190 23.09 -11.29 0.42
N VAL A 191 23.29 -11.41 1.72
CA VAL A 191 24.35 -12.26 2.26
C VAL A 191 23.91 -13.71 2.06
N PRO A 192 24.70 -14.54 1.34
CA PRO A 192 24.35 -15.91 1.13
C PRO A 192 24.20 -16.64 2.48
N PHE A 193 23.06 -17.28 2.66
CA PHE A 193 22.89 -18.20 3.77
C PHE A 193 23.74 -19.44 3.50
N THR A 194 24.78 -19.64 4.30
CA THR A 194 25.59 -20.88 4.24
C THR A 194 24.74 -22.00 4.82
N GLY A 195 24.10 -22.73 3.95
CA GLY A 195 23.12 -23.76 4.25
C GLY A 195 23.51 -24.76 5.34
N ASN A 196 22.52 -25.43 5.85
CA ASN A 196 22.67 -26.59 6.73
C ASN A 196 21.90 -27.79 6.12
N ALA A 197 21.85 -28.90 6.82
CA ALA A 197 21.14 -30.10 6.34
C ALA A 197 19.62 -29.89 6.05
N VAL A 198 19.05 -28.76 6.47
CA VAL A 198 17.61 -28.48 6.39
C VAL A 198 17.29 -27.28 5.49
N LEU A 199 18.18 -26.30 5.41
CA LEU A 199 18.00 -25.07 4.65
C LEU A 199 19.17 -24.91 3.68
N LEU A 200 18.88 -24.69 2.41
CA LEU A 200 19.90 -24.60 1.35
C LEU A 200 20.37 -23.16 1.15
N ASP A 201 19.45 -22.22 1.12
CA ASP A 201 19.70 -20.84 0.71
C ASP A 201 18.75 -19.81 1.40
N ASN A 202 18.80 -18.58 0.92
CA ASN A 202 17.94 -17.48 1.38
C ASN A 202 16.45 -17.69 1.05
N TRP A 203 16.12 -18.49 0.04
CA TRP A 203 14.74 -18.86 -0.24
C TRP A 203 14.21 -19.75 0.89
N ASP A 204 14.90 -20.81 1.22
CA ASP A 204 14.50 -21.72 2.29
C ASP A 204 14.40 -21.00 3.64
N LEU A 205 15.40 -20.15 3.96
CA LEU A 205 15.39 -19.38 5.19
C LEU A 205 14.18 -18.45 5.29
N SER A 206 13.87 -17.73 4.21
CA SER A 206 12.74 -16.80 4.18
C SER A 206 11.39 -17.50 4.32
N VAL A 207 11.19 -18.61 3.61
CA VAL A 207 9.98 -19.45 3.72
C VAL A 207 9.87 -20.07 5.11
N LYS A 208 10.97 -20.56 5.67
CA LYS A 208 10.98 -21.19 6.99
C LYS A 208 10.61 -20.21 8.09
N ARG A 209 11.10 -18.98 8.00
CA ARG A 209 10.76 -17.88 8.92
C ARG A 209 9.29 -17.50 8.82
N ALA A 210 8.79 -17.31 7.60
CA ALA A 210 7.36 -17.05 7.37
C ALA A 210 6.48 -18.17 7.95
N THR A 211 6.86 -19.44 7.70
CA THR A 211 6.15 -20.60 8.24
C THR A 211 6.20 -20.67 9.77
N ALA A 212 7.33 -20.29 10.39
CA ALA A 212 7.46 -20.28 11.85
C ALA A 212 6.49 -19.27 12.48
N ILE A 213 6.39 -18.06 11.92
CA ILE A 213 5.43 -17.03 12.36
C ILE A 213 3.99 -17.49 12.11
N THR A 214 3.70 -18.05 10.95
CA THR A 214 2.37 -18.61 10.64
C THR A 214 1.94 -19.65 11.66
N ARG A 215 2.86 -20.49 12.12
CA ARG A 215 2.57 -21.48 13.16
C ARG A 215 2.26 -20.84 14.51
N VAL A 216 2.97 -19.79 14.90
CA VAL A 216 2.65 -19.04 16.13
C VAL A 216 1.27 -18.42 16.01
N LEU A 217 0.98 -17.74 14.91
CA LEU A 217 -0.32 -17.11 14.68
C LEU A 217 -1.48 -18.13 14.72
N THR A 218 -1.31 -19.28 14.10
CA THR A 218 -2.39 -20.27 13.97
C THR A 218 -2.53 -21.17 15.20
N ARG A 219 -1.41 -21.61 15.80
CA ARG A 219 -1.43 -22.61 16.88
C ARG A 219 -1.50 -22.00 18.28
N GLU A 220 -0.82 -20.84 18.48
CA GLU A 220 -0.73 -20.21 19.79
C GLU A 220 -1.70 -19.01 19.90
N LEU A 221 -2.01 -18.34 18.79
CA LEU A 221 -2.81 -17.11 18.78
C LEU A 221 -4.17 -17.23 18.07
N SER A 222 -4.58 -18.47 17.76
CA SER A 222 -5.92 -18.82 17.28
C SER A 222 -6.33 -18.14 15.97
N VAL A 223 -5.39 -17.72 15.12
CA VAL A 223 -5.70 -17.23 13.77
C VAL A 223 -6.18 -18.41 12.91
N ASN A 224 -7.28 -18.19 12.20
CA ASN A 224 -7.85 -19.24 11.34
C ASN A 224 -6.85 -19.61 10.22
N PRO A 225 -6.44 -20.90 10.13
CA PRO A 225 -5.49 -21.32 9.09
C PRO A 225 -5.95 -21.05 7.65
N LYS A 226 -7.26 -20.95 7.41
CA LYS A 226 -7.81 -20.61 6.08
C LYS A 226 -7.57 -19.16 5.66
N GLN A 227 -7.23 -18.27 6.61
CA GLN A 227 -6.99 -16.86 6.37
C GLN A 227 -5.52 -16.53 6.16
N ILE A 228 -4.59 -17.49 6.33
CA ILE A 228 -3.17 -17.16 6.41
C ILE A 228 -2.36 -17.94 5.39
N ILE A 229 -1.46 -17.23 4.70
CA ILE A 229 -0.52 -17.76 3.72
C ILE A 229 0.90 -17.48 4.22
N ALA A 230 1.79 -18.45 4.11
CA ALA A 230 3.22 -18.26 4.35
C ALA A 230 3.96 -18.21 3.01
N ALA A 231 4.76 -17.15 2.81
CA ALA A 231 5.53 -16.92 1.58
C ALA A 231 6.97 -16.52 1.90
N GLY A 232 7.91 -16.88 1.05
CA GLY A 232 9.28 -16.39 1.09
C GLY A 232 9.58 -15.55 -0.15
N ARG A 233 10.40 -14.51 0.01
CA ARG A 233 10.88 -13.64 -1.08
C ARG A 233 12.40 -13.70 -1.24
N GLY A 234 13.10 -14.39 -0.34
CA GLY A 234 14.55 -14.39 -0.32
C GLY A 234 15.10 -12.97 -0.25
N GLU A 235 16.13 -12.70 -1.03
CA GLU A 235 16.83 -11.41 -1.13
C GLU A 235 16.35 -10.52 -2.29
N TYR A 236 15.42 -11.00 -3.12
CA TYR A 236 15.10 -10.45 -4.44
C TYR A 236 14.18 -9.23 -4.42
N ILE A 237 13.60 -8.88 -3.27
CA ILE A 237 12.79 -7.67 -3.11
C ILE A 237 13.36 -6.87 -1.93
N PRO A 238 14.53 -6.24 -2.10
CA PRO A 238 15.12 -5.41 -1.06
C PRO A 238 14.32 -4.11 -0.87
N LEU A 239 14.22 -3.65 0.36
CA LEU A 239 13.62 -2.36 0.70
C LEU A 239 14.56 -1.20 0.35
N VAL A 240 15.85 -1.42 0.59
CA VAL A 240 16.96 -0.50 0.32
C VAL A 240 18.13 -1.29 -0.26
N GLU A 241 19.08 -0.62 -0.89
CA GLU A 241 20.28 -1.27 -1.41
C GLU A 241 21.06 -1.99 -0.30
N ASN A 242 21.58 -3.18 -0.59
CA ASN A 242 22.31 -4.04 0.36
C ASN A 242 23.78 -3.60 0.61
N ASN A 243 24.10 -2.32 0.46
CA ASN A 243 25.46 -1.79 0.45
C ASN A 243 26.07 -1.58 1.85
N THR A 244 25.26 -1.42 2.90
CA THR A 244 25.70 -1.25 4.27
C THR A 244 25.11 -2.31 5.21
N VAL A 245 25.70 -2.48 6.39
CA VAL A 245 25.19 -3.38 7.43
C VAL A 245 23.79 -2.95 7.88
N ASP A 246 23.58 -1.64 8.03
CA ASP A 246 22.29 -1.07 8.43
C ASP A 246 21.22 -1.30 7.38
N ASN A 247 21.54 -1.11 6.10
CA ASN A 247 20.63 -1.36 4.99
C ASN A 247 20.27 -2.84 4.88
N ARG A 248 21.26 -3.73 5.01
CA ARG A 248 20.99 -5.17 5.08
C ARG A 248 20.08 -5.52 6.26
N SER A 249 20.25 -4.87 7.41
CA SER A 249 19.35 -5.07 8.56
C SER A 249 17.91 -4.67 8.28
N LYS A 250 17.69 -3.62 7.50
CA LYS A 250 16.33 -3.20 7.05
C LYS A 250 15.73 -4.19 6.05
N ASN A 251 16.56 -4.80 5.20
CA ASN A 251 16.11 -5.80 4.23
C ASN A 251 15.71 -7.10 4.92
N ARG A 252 16.41 -7.49 5.99
CA ARG A 252 16.02 -8.63 6.85
C ARG A 252 14.77 -8.26 7.65
N ARG A 253 13.61 -8.61 7.14
CA ARG A 253 12.31 -8.29 7.73
C ARG A 253 11.29 -9.39 7.45
N THR A 254 10.23 -9.40 8.23
CA THR A 254 9.00 -10.10 7.89
C THR A 254 7.91 -9.09 7.65
N ARG A 255 7.20 -9.21 6.53
CA ARG A 255 6.02 -8.41 6.22
C ARG A 255 4.77 -9.25 6.46
N ILE A 256 3.83 -8.71 7.21
CA ILE A 256 2.50 -9.26 7.32
C ILE A 256 1.60 -8.38 6.43
N VAL A 257 1.11 -8.99 5.36
CA VAL A 257 0.31 -8.33 4.33
C VAL A 257 -1.15 -8.69 4.59
N ILE A 258 -1.98 -7.69 4.87
CA ILE A 258 -3.41 -7.88 5.09
C ILE A 258 -4.13 -7.49 3.81
N LEU A 259 -4.73 -8.49 3.18
CA LEU A 259 -5.40 -8.39 1.88
C LEU A 259 -6.91 -8.44 2.12
N PRO A 260 -7.68 -7.43 1.68
CA PRO A 260 -9.14 -7.59 1.60
C PRO A 260 -9.47 -8.71 0.61
N LYS A 261 -10.45 -9.53 0.92
CA LYS A 261 -10.94 -10.54 -0.04
C LYS A 261 -11.53 -9.84 -1.25
N ILE A 262 -10.79 -9.91 -2.34
CA ILE A 262 -11.18 -9.31 -3.63
C ILE A 262 -12.40 -10.04 -4.21
N ASP A 263 -12.60 -11.30 -3.87
CA ASP A 263 -13.71 -12.12 -4.34
C ASP A 263 -15.08 -11.54 -3.98
N GLU A 264 -15.26 -11.04 -2.75
CA GLU A 264 -16.51 -10.36 -2.34
C GLU A 264 -16.78 -9.09 -3.18
N PHE A 265 -15.73 -8.40 -3.61
CA PHE A 265 -15.85 -7.24 -4.48
C PHE A 265 -16.24 -7.65 -5.92
N TYR A 266 -15.63 -8.71 -6.44
CA TYR A 266 -15.98 -9.25 -7.75
C TYR A 266 -17.38 -9.86 -7.76
N GLU A 267 -17.79 -10.59 -6.72
CA GLU A 267 -19.15 -11.11 -6.58
C GLU A 267 -20.20 -9.99 -6.53
N MET A 268 -19.90 -8.89 -5.84
CA MET A 268 -20.77 -7.72 -5.80
C MET A 268 -20.90 -7.09 -7.20
N ILE A 269 -19.78 -6.95 -7.94
CA ILE A 269 -19.78 -6.43 -9.32
C ILE A 269 -20.52 -7.39 -10.26
N GLU A 270 -20.26 -8.69 -10.19
CA GLU A 270 -20.96 -9.69 -11.01
C GLU A 270 -22.46 -9.72 -10.74
N LYS A 271 -22.88 -9.66 -9.48
CA LYS A 271 -24.27 -9.60 -9.08
C LYS A 271 -24.96 -8.36 -9.65
N GLU A 272 -24.27 -7.23 -9.62
CA GLU A 272 -24.78 -5.98 -10.17
C GLU A 272 -24.82 -6.01 -11.70
N MET A 273 -23.80 -6.60 -12.34
CA MET A 273 -23.80 -6.82 -13.80
C MET A 273 -24.90 -7.77 -14.26
N LYS A 274 -25.18 -8.84 -13.51
CA LYS A 274 -26.27 -9.78 -13.79
C LYS A 274 -27.65 -9.14 -13.60
N ASN A 275 -27.80 -8.24 -12.64
CA ASN A 275 -29.05 -7.48 -12.46
C ASN A 275 -29.31 -6.51 -13.62
N LEU A 276 -28.25 -5.95 -14.20
CA LEU A 276 -28.31 -5.06 -15.34
C LEU A 276 -28.58 -5.79 -16.68
N SER A 277 -28.25 -7.07 -16.79
CA SER A 277 -28.50 -7.87 -18.00
C SER A 277 -29.90 -8.50 -18.04
N LYS A 278 -30.71 -8.39 -16.97
CA LYS A 278 -32.03 -8.95 -16.86
C LYS A 278 -33.16 -7.92 -17.10
N ASN A 279 -32.80 -6.66 -17.23
CA ASN A 279 -33.70 -5.55 -17.62
C ASN A 279 -33.38 -5.10 -19.04
#